data_4f098a55326ba5a156527c414026b459
#
_entry.id   4f098a55326ba5a156527c414026b459
#
_cell.length_a   1.000
_cell.length_b   1.000
_cell.length_c   1.000
_cell.angle_alpha   90.00
_cell.angle_beta   90.00
_cell.angle_gamma   90.00
#
_symmetry.space_group_name_H-M   'P 1'
#
loop_
_entity.id
_entity.type
_entity.pdbx_description
1 polymer ?
#
loop_
_entity_poly.entity_id
_entity_poly.type
_entity_poly.pdbx_seq_one_letter_code
_entity_poly.pdbx_strand_id
1 'polypeptide(L)' 'MESRPVDQITSIDKFRVPIGNQEIELQQIEFEAGGMPMLRIRIREHSRFTIFDIDPVTAERWAREMLNWSQAKQGGQ' A
#
# COMPACT_ATOMS: atom_id res chain seq x y z
N MET A 1 19.45 -14.77 -0.26
CA MET A 1 18.93 -13.47 -0.09
C MET A 1 18.66 -13.12 1.32
N GLU A 2 19.05 -11.96 1.64
CA GLU A 2 18.99 -11.56 2.96
C GLU A 2 17.93 -10.59 3.16
N SER A 3 17.05 -10.77 4.09
CA SER A 3 16.05 -9.76 4.33
C SER A 3 16.40 -9.04 5.60
N ARG A 4 16.15 -7.76 5.61
CA ARG A 4 16.40 -6.97 6.78
C ARG A 4 15.39 -7.32 7.83
N PRO A 5 15.79 -7.38 9.11
CA PRO A 5 14.83 -7.63 10.17
C PRO A 5 13.79 -6.52 10.22
N VAL A 6 12.54 -6.94 10.35
CA VAL A 6 11.43 -5.99 10.49
C VAL A 6 11.20 -5.81 11.97
N ASP A 7 11.26 -4.55 12.42
CA ASP A 7 11.04 -4.24 13.81
C ASP A 7 9.57 -4.14 14.13
N GLN A 8 8.82 -3.46 13.28
CA GLN A 8 7.44 -3.19 13.57
C GLN A 8 6.62 -3.09 12.30
N ILE A 9 5.43 -3.67 12.33
CA ILE A 9 4.47 -3.58 11.25
C ILE A 9 3.22 -2.95 11.82
N THR A 10 2.78 -1.85 11.23
CA THR A 10 1.59 -1.15 11.68
C THR A 10 0.59 -1.08 10.54
N SER A 11 -0.60 -1.58 10.78
CA SER A 11 -1.66 -1.50 9.76
C SER A 11 -2.18 -0.08 9.70
N ILE A 12 -2.22 0.47 8.49
CA ILE A 12 -2.71 1.82 8.28
C ILE A 12 -4.17 1.78 7.88
N ASP A 13 -4.49 0.90 6.93
CA ASP A 13 -5.86 0.81 6.43
C ASP A 13 -6.07 -0.56 5.79
N LYS A 14 -7.30 -1.03 5.82
CA LYS A 14 -7.64 -2.31 5.23
C LYS A 14 -9.08 -2.21 4.75
N PHE A 15 -9.30 -2.48 3.48
CA PHE A 15 -10.63 -2.34 2.90
C PHE A 15 -10.80 -3.30 1.74
N ARG A 16 -12.05 -3.48 1.33
CA ARG A 16 -12.39 -4.36 0.22
C ARG A 16 -12.90 -3.54 -0.93
N VAL A 17 -12.43 -3.85 -2.13
CA VAL A 17 -12.89 -3.17 -3.33
C VAL A 17 -14.25 -3.75 -3.70
N PRO A 18 -15.31 -2.92 -3.77
CA PRO A 18 -16.65 -3.45 -4.03
C PRO A 18 -16.77 -4.17 -5.37
N ILE A 19 -16.13 -3.61 -6.41
CA ILE A 19 -16.11 -4.25 -7.72
C ILE A 19 -14.83 -5.05 -7.78
N GLY A 20 -14.93 -6.36 -7.96
CA GLY A 20 -13.75 -7.21 -8.00
C GLY A 20 -13.46 -7.89 -6.70
N ASN A 21 -13.90 -7.32 -5.59
CA ASN A 21 -13.83 -7.97 -4.29
C ASN A 21 -12.41 -8.23 -3.77
N GLN A 22 -11.42 -7.49 -4.25
CA GLN A 22 -10.08 -7.61 -3.72
C GLN A 22 -10.01 -6.98 -2.34
N GLU A 23 -9.15 -7.52 -1.49
CA GLU A 23 -8.88 -6.93 -0.19
C GLU A 23 -7.54 -6.24 -0.25
N ILE A 24 -7.51 -4.96 0.11
CA ILE A 24 -6.29 -4.17 0.06
C ILE A 24 -5.94 -3.73 1.48
N GLU A 25 -4.69 -3.93 1.84
CA GLU A 25 -4.20 -3.47 3.13
C GLU A 25 -2.92 -2.68 2.94
N LEU A 26 -2.82 -1.56 3.64
CA LEU A 26 -1.62 -0.74 3.66
C LEU A 26 -0.99 -0.86 5.04
N GLN A 27 0.30 -1.12 5.08
CA GLN A 27 1.02 -1.29 6.34
C GLN A 27 2.30 -0.47 6.32
N GLN A 28 2.66 0.09 7.47
CA GLN A 28 3.95 0.73 7.62
C GLN A 28 4.93 -0.31 8.13
N ILE A 29 6.09 -0.38 7.48
CA ILE A 29 7.14 -1.33 7.85
C ILE A 29 8.33 -0.55 8.35
N GLU A 30 8.74 -0.83 9.59
CA GLU A 30 9.94 -0.23 10.16
C GLU A 30 10.96 -1.33 10.37
N PHE A 31 12.22 -1.02 10.05
CA PHE A 31 13.30 -2.01 10.11
C PHE A 31 14.13 -1.79 11.36
N GLU A 32 14.55 -2.91 11.96
CA GLU A 32 15.30 -2.89 13.19
C GLU A 32 16.59 -2.11 13.07
N ALA A 33 17.25 -2.20 11.94
CA ALA A 33 18.50 -1.49 11.74
C ALA A 33 18.30 -0.01 11.48
N GLY A 34 17.05 0.45 11.49
CA GLY A 34 16.76 1.83 11.16
C GLY A 34 16.61 1.97 9.67
N GLY A 35 16.71 3.20 9.20
CA GLY A 35 16.52 3.47 7.80
C GLY A 35 15.11 3.96 7.55
N MET A 36 14.82 4.13 6.28
CA MET A 36 13.56 4.73 5.88
C MET A 36 12.42 3.74 6.04
N PRO A 37 11.33 4.15 6.70
CA PRO A 37 10.15 3.28 6.74
C PRO A 37 9.60 3.09 5.34
N MET A 38 9.00 1.92 5.11
CA MET A 38 8.43 1.59 3.82
C MET A 38 6.94 1.38 3.97
N LEU A 39 6.23 1.60 2.88
CA LEU A 39 4.79 1.31 2.83
C LEU A 39 4.62 -0.04 2.15
N ARG A 40 4.00 -0.98 2.85
CA ARG A 40 3.71 -2.29 2.29
C ARG A 40 2.29 -2.33 1.79
N ILE A 41 2.13 -2.75 0.56
CA ILE A 41 0.82 -2.90 -0.06
C ILE A 41 0.54 -4.38 -0.21
N ARG A 42 -0.57 -4.83 0.39
CA ARG A 42 -0.99 -6.22 0.32
C ARG A 42 -2.32 -6.27 -0.40
N ILE A 43 -2.39 -7.05 -1.46
CA ILE A 43 -3.61 -7.21 -2.22
C ILE A 43 -3.93 -8.69 -2.27
N ARG A 44 -5.13 -9.05 -1.82
CA ARG A 44 -5.58 -10.44 -1.87
C ARG A 44 -6.73 -10.57 -2.86
N GLU A 45 -6.57 -11.46 -3.81
CA GLU A 45 -7.63 -11.82 -4.74
C GLU A 45 -7.87 -13.31 -4.57
N HIS A 46 -8.98 -13.67 -3.93
CA HIS A 46 -9.26 -15.06 -3.59
C HIS A 46 -8.11 -15.60 -2.74
N SER A 47 -7.35 -16.57 -3.24
CA SER A 47 -6.24 -17.13 -2.49
C SER A 47 -4.89 -16.58 -2.93
N ARG A 48 -4.89 -15.61 -3.86
CA ARG A 48 -3.65 -15.05 -4.37
C ARG A 48 -3.31 -13.78 -3.64
N PHE A 49 -2.04 -13.63 -3.32
CA PHE A 49 -1.54 -12.41 -2.68
C PHE A 49 -0.53 -11.71 -3.56
N THR A 50 -0.62 -10.40 -3.59
CA THR A 50 0.41 -9.55 -4.17
C THR A 50 0.89 -8.66 -3.05
N ILE A 51 2.19 -8.71 -2.76
CA ILE A 51 2.76 -7.95 -1.66
C ILE A 51 4.03 -7.28 -2.15
N PHE A 52 4.14 -5.98 -1.95
CA PHE A 52 5.37 -5.26 -2.30
C PHE A 52 5.46 -3.99 -1.46
N ASP A 53 6.69 -3.49 -1.34
CA ASP A 53 6.98 -2.32 -0.52
C ASP A 53 7.43 -1.18 -1.39
N ILE A 54 6.99 0.03 -1.07
CA ILE A 54 7.41 1.22 -1.80
C ILE A 54 7.88 2.27 -0.79
N ASP A 55 8.76 3.14 -1.27
CA ASP A 55 9.28 4.23 -0.46
C ASP A 55 8.28 5.38 -0.39
N PRO A 56 8.47 6.33 0.55
CA PRO A 56 7.51 7.42 0.69
C PRO A 56 7.34 8.29 -0.55
N VAL A 57 8.41 8.51 -1.30
CA VAL A 57 8.32 9.36 -2.48
C VAL A 57 7.49 8.69 -3.57
N THR A 58 7.71 7.39 -3.76
CA THR A 58 6.92 6.63 -4.72
C THR A 58 5.47 6.56 -4.30
N ALA A 59 5.24 6.41 -2.99
CA ALA A 59 3.87 6.36 -2.47
C ALA A 59 3.15 7.67 -2.75
N GLU A 60 3.84 8.79 -2.55
CA GLU A 60 3.23 10.08 -2.81
C GLU A 60 2.88 10.25 -4.28
N ARG A 61 3.80 9.86 -5.15
CA ARG A 61 3.55 9.99 -6.59
C ARG A 61 2.36 9.14 -7.01
N TRP A 62 2.30 7.90 -6.55
CA TRP A 62 1.22 6.99 -6.91
C TRP A 62 -0.11 7.50 -6.36
N ALA A 63 -0.12 7.92 -5.11
CA ALA A 63 -1.33 8.40 -4.48
C ALA A 63 -1.86 9.66 -5.16
N ARG A 64 -0.96 10.55 -5.56
CA ARG A 64 -1.36 11.78 -6.20
C ARG A 64 -2.02 11.52 -7.56
N GLU A 65 -1.47 10.58 -8.33
CA GLU A 65 -2.07 10.22 -9.60
C GLU A 65 -3.45 9.60 -9.41
N MET A 66 -3.57 8.71 -8.44
CA MET A 66 -4.85 8.09 -8.16
C MET A 66 -5.87 9.12 -7.70
N LEU A 67 -5.44 10.03 -6.84
CA LEU A 67 -6.33 11.06 -6.32
C LEU A 67 -6.81 11.98 -7.45
N ASN A 68 -5.88 12.42 -8.31
CA ASN A 68 -6.24 13.29 -9.42
C ASN A 68 -7.24 12.62 -10.35
N TRP A 69 -6.99 11.37 -10.68
CA TRP A 69 -7.89 10.64 -11.56
C TRP A 69 -9.27 10.48 -10.93
N SER A 70 -9.30 10.10 -9.66
CA SER A 70 -10.58 9.83 -9.00
C SER A 70 -11.41 11.09 -8.85
N GLN A 71 -10.77 12.20 -8.53
CA GLN A 71 -11.50 13.46 -8.37
C GLN A 71 -12.09 13.92 -9.69
N ALA A 72 -11.35 13.72 -10.79
CA ALA A 72 -11.85 14.09 -12.09
C ALA A 72 -13.08 13.25 -12.48
N LYS A 73 -13.10 11.98 -12.08
CA LYS A 73 -14.18 11.08 -12.46
C LYS A 73 -15.37 11.16 -11.51
N GLN A 74 -15.11 11.35 -10.23
CA GLN A 74 -16.19 11.44 -9.26
C GLN A 74 -16.86 12.79 -9.26
N GLY A 75 -16.14 13.82 -9.62
CA GLY A 75 -16.69 15.15 -9.59
C GLY A 75 -17.88 15.33 -10.48
N GLY A 76 -18.17 14.36 -11.32
CA GLY A 76 -19.35 14.45 -12.16
C GLY A 76 -19.21 15.51 -13.22
N GLN A 77 -18.03 15.97 -13.38
CA GLN A 77 -17.83 17.06 -14.27
C GLN A 77 -17.45 16.59 -15.59
#